data_94d3d06ee075b5c09cdd3ce241171a57
#
_entry.id   94d3d06ee075b5c09cdd3ce241171a57
#
_cell.length_a   1.000
_cell.length_b   1.000
_cell.length_c   1.000
_cell.angle_alpha   90.00
_cell.angle_beta   90.00
_cell.angle_gamma   90.00
#
_symmetry.space_group_name_H-M   'P 1'
#
loop_
_entity.id
_entity.type
_entity.pdbx_description
1 polymer ?
#
loop_
_entity_poly.entity_id
_entity_poly.type
_entity_poly.pdbx_seq_one_letter_code
_entity_poly.pdbx_strand_id
1 'polypeptide(L)'
;TNGDNDTFPLWYCQETEGVRTDARVCNLSYLQTDWYIDQMKRPAYDSPAVPIHWSRLEYVAGTREGTSVRPGTLEQVMDYYKDDPETLKQMVGDNPYELKNIIDHWVLNPNPDLRIIPTDSIVVTIDKDAVRRSGMMMAGDSIPDVMHISLKGKRAVYKSEMMMYEMLAQCNWERPLYVAITVGKDNYGNLGNYFVREGLADRITPFNTKESGKTVDTDKMYDNLMNRFRFGGLDNPNFYLDETVSRMCYTHRRLFAQLATQLMAEGKKDQAHKL
;
A
#
# COMPACT_ATOMS: atom_id res chain seq x y z
N THR A 1 -0.09 -7.37 -4.79
CA THR A 1 -0.89 -8.61 -4.94
C THR A 1 -0.79 -9.47 -3.68
N ASN A 2 -1.65 -10.49 -3.54
CA ASN A 2 -1.57 -11.43 -2.40
C ASN A 2 -2.01 -12.83 -2.83
N GLY A 3 -1.24 -13.47 -3.66
CA GLY A 3 -1.49 -14.82 -4.12
C GLY A 3 -1.13 -15.02 -5.58
N ASP A 4 -1.12 -16.27 -5.99
CA ASP A 4 -0.61 -16.69 -7.28
C ASP A 4 -1.53 -16.27 -8.43
N ASN A 5 -2.84 -16.30 -8.20
CA ASN A 5 -3.85 -15.96 -9.22
C ASN A 5 -3.75 -14.52 -9.71
N ASP A 6 -3.27 -13.60 -8.87
CA ASP A 6 -3.03 -12.22 -9.28
C ASP A 6 -1.62 -12.01 -9.80
N THR A 7 -0.65 -12.68 -9.17
CA THR A 7 0.78 -12.43 -9.38
C THR A 7 1.27 -13.03 -10.69
N PHE A 8 0.92 -14.28 -10.98
CA PHE A 8 1.44 -14.99 -12.16
C PHE A 8 0.95 -14.39 -13.48
N PRO A 9 -0.32 -13.99 -13.65
CA PRO A 9 -0.73 -13.29 -14.86
C PRO A 9 -0.01 -11.96 -15.08
N LEU A 10 0.28 -11.22 -14.01
CA LEU A 10 1.05 -9.98 -14.11
C LEU A 10 2.50 -10.24 -14.50
N TRP A 11 3.15 -11.25 -13.92
CA TRP A 11 4.47 -11.66 -14.33
C TRP A 11 4.50 -12.14 -15.77
N TYR A 12 3.50 -12.93 -16.21
CA TYR A 12 3.39 -13.33 -17.60
C TYR A 12 3.34 -12.11 -18.54
N CYS A 13 2.53 -11.11 -18.24
CA CYS A 13 2.46 -9.89 -19.03
C CYS A 13 3.78 -9.13 -19.06
N GLN A 14 4.52 -9.09 -17.96
CA GLN A 14 5.82 -8.41 -17.88
C GLN A 14 6.89 -9.21 -18.64
N GLU A 15 7.00 -10.52 -18.38
CA GLU A 15 8.05 -11.39 -18.94
C GLU A 15 7.88 -11.65 -20.44
N THR A 16 6.64 -11.88 -20.87
CA THR A 16 6.36 -12.37 -22.23
C THR A 16 5.93 -11.25 -23.16
N GLU A 17 5.17 -10.28 -22.67
CA GLU A 17 4.59 -9.23 -23.49
C GLU A 17 5.23 -7.86 -23.27
N GLY A 18 6.17 -7.74 -22.34
CA GLY A 18 6.86 -6.49 -22.02
C GLY A 18 5.93 -5.39 -21.49
N VAL A 19 4.79 -5.74 -20.87
CA VAL A 19 3.81 -4.79 -20.37
C VAL A 19 4.20 -4.31 -18.98
N ARG A 20 4.33 -2.98 -18.80
CA ARG A 20 4.61 -2.33 -17.51
C ARG A 20 5.83 -2.90 -16.79
N THR A 21 6.92 -3.06 -17.52
CA THR A 21 8.23 -3.45 -16.99
C THR A 21 8.82 -2.43 -16.00
N ASP A 22 8.29 -1.20 -16.02
CA ASP A 22 8.55 -0.13 -15.05
C ASP A 22 7.93 -0.37 -13.66
N ALA A 23 6.90 -1.22 -13.57
CA ALA A 23 6.21 -1.52 -12.33
C ALA A 23 6.80 -2.75 -11.63
N ARG A 24 6.88 -2.72 -10.29
CA ARG A 24 7.29 -3.88 -9.50
C ARG A 24 6.07 -4.61 -8.96
N VAL A 25 5.82 -5.82 -9.44
CA VAL A 25 4.80 -6.70 -8.87
C VAL A 25 5.32 -7.29 -7.57
N CYS A 26 4.64 -6.98 -6.48
CA CYS A 26 5.01 -7.39 -5.14
C CYS A 26 3.91 -8.28 -4.53
N ASN A 27 4.23 -9.53 -4.21
CA ASN A 27 3.32 -10.48 -3.60
C ASN A 27 3.47 -10.44 -2.07
N LEU A 28 2.42 -10.04 -1.37
CA LEU A 28 2.43 -9.88 0.10
C LEU A 28 2.70 -11.21 0.82
N SER A 29 2.17 -12.33 0.32
CA SER A 29 2.44 -13.64 0.94
C SER A 29 3.91 -14.00 0.88
N TYR A 30 4.59 -13.69 -0.23
CA TYR A 30 6.01 -13.99 -0.40
C TYR A 30 6.91 -13.02 0.38
N LEU A 31 6.46 -11.81 0.70
CA LEU A 31 7.19 -10.89 1.57
C LEU A 31 7.41 -11.42 3.00
N GLN A 32 6.78 -12.52 3.38
CA GLN A 32 7.09 -13.23 4.60
C GLN A 32 8.44 -13.99 4.52
N THR A 33 8.97 -14.20 3.31
CA THR A 33 10.19 -14.99 3.06
C THR A 33 11.40 -14.10 2.73
N ASP A 34 12.57 -14.48 3.23
CA ASP A 34 13.80 -13.73 3.02
C ASP A 34 14.28 -13.72 1.56
N TRP A 35 14.15 -14.84 0.85
CA TRP A 35 14.54 -14.94 -0.55
C TRP A 35 13.76 -13.96 -1.45
N TYR A 36 12.48 -13.75 -1.15
CA TYR A 36 11.66 -12.82 -1.93
C TYR A 36 11.98 -11.37 -1.60
N ILE A 37 12.25 -11.06 -0.32
CA ILE A 37 12.74 -9.73 0.08
C ILE A 37 14.07 -9.43 -0.63
N ASP A 38 15.01 -10.40 -0.67
CA ASP A 38 16.27 -10.27 -1.43
C ASP A 38 16.01 -9.95 -2.90
N GLN A 39 15.01 -10.59 -3.51
CA GLN A 39 14.62 -10.35 -4.89
C GLN A 39 14.03 -8.95 -5.08
N MET A 40 13.18 -8.48 -4.15
CA MET A 40 12.59 -7.15 -4.21
C MET A 40 13.63 -6.03 -4.06
N LYS A 41 14.70 -6.27 -3.32
CA LYS A 41 15.83 -5.34 -3.13
C LYS A 41 16.76 -5.22 -4.33
N ARG A 42 16.49 -5.91 -5.42
CA ARG A 42 17.24 -5.82 -6.68
C ARG A 42 16.37 -5.17 -7.75
N PRO A 43 16.95 -4.37 -8.67
CA PRO A 43 16.20 -3.90 -9.82
C PRO A 43 15.79 -5.09 -10.70
N ALA A 44 14.67 -4.94 -11.41
CA ALA A 44 14.21 -5.92 -12.38
C ALA A 44 13.55 -5.19 -13.55
N TYR A 45 13.94 -5.55 -14.76
CA TYR A 45 13.57 -4.83 -16.00
C TYR A 45 13.87 -3.32 -15.88
N ASP A 46 12.89 -2.47 -16.18
CA ASP A 46 12.99 -1.01 -16.05
C ASP A 46 12.60 -0.52 -14.65
N SER A 47 12.27 -1.45 -13.74
CA SER A 47 11.84 -1.12 -12.39
C SER A 47 13.03 -1.09 -11.43
N PRO A 48 13.26 0.02 -10.71
CA PRO A 48 14.26 0.08 -9.66
C PRO A 48 13.91 -0.87 -8.50
N ALA A 49 14.90 -1.12 -7.64
CA ALA A 49 14.69 -1.88 -6.40
C ALA A 49 13.54 -1.31 -5.58
N VAL A 50 12.82 -2.18 -4.87
CA VAL A 50 11.83 -1.75 -3.88
C VAL A 50 12.58 -1.10 -2.71
N PRO A 51 12.12 0.02 -2.16
CA PRO A 51 12.83 0.75 -1.11
C PRO A 51 12.67 0.03 0.25
N ILE A 52 13.41 -1.05 0.45
CA ILE A 52 13.52 -1.80 1.71
C ILE A 52 14.96 -1.63 2.20
N HIS A 53 15.15 -0.88 3.29
CA HIS A 53 16.46 -0.53 3.81
C HIS A 53 17.02 -1.59 4.77
N TRP A 54 16.20 -2.47 5.29
CA TRP A 54 16.61 -3.51 6.22
C TRP A 54 17.79 -4.33 5.67
N SER A 55 18.78 -4.59 6.49
CA SER A 55 19.85 -5.54 6.17
C SER A 55 19.34 -6.98 6.15
N ARG A 56 20.05 -7.89 5.49
CA ARG A 56 19.63 -9.29 5.43
C ARG A 56 19.47 -9.93 6.82
N LEU A 57 20.32 -9.57 7.78
CA LEU A 57 20.25 -10.07 9.16
C LEU A 57 18.97 -9.65 9.89
N GLU A 58 18.29 -8.63 9.41
CA GLU A 58 17.07 -8.11 10.02
C GLU A 58 15.79 -8.79 9.53
N TYR A 59 15.81 -9.42 8.34
CA TYR A 59 14.65 -10.12 7.78
C TYR A 59 14.89 -11.60 7.45
N VAL A 60 16.09 -12.15 7.66
CA VAL A 60 16.33 -13.59 7.43
C VAL A 60 15.35 -14.44 8.23
N ALA A 61 15.05 -15.63 7.71
CA ALA A 61 14.13 -16.58 8.34
C ALA A 61 14.47 -16.79 9.83
N GLY A 62 13.46 -16.78 10.68
CA GLY A 62 13.59 -16.85 12.14
C GLY A 62 13.86 -15.51 12.83
N THR A 63 13.95 -14.40 12.08
CA THR A 63 14.09 -13.06 12.66
C THR A 63 12.86 -12.21 12.30
N ARG A 64 12.31 -11.49 13.28
CA ARG A 64 11.19 -10.54 13.11
C ARG A 64 10.02 -11.10 12.28
N GLU A 65 9.69 -12.38 12.47
CA GLU A 65 8.53 -13.01 11.81
C GLU A 65 7.21 -12.33 12.20
N GLY A 66 7.17 -11.82 13.43
CA GLY A 66 6.11 -10.97 13.96
C GLY A 66 6.67 -10.04 15.01
N THR A 67 6.26 -8.79 14.98
CA THR A 67 6.64 -7.75 15.94
C THR A 67 5.45 -7.40 16.81
N SER A 68 5.58 -7.57 18.13
CA SER A 68 4.50 -7.31 19.08
C SER A 68 4.15 -5.83 19.15
N VAL A 69 2.86 -5.52 19.20
CA VAL A 69 2.34 -4.16 19.44
C VAL A 69 2.09 -4.00 20.94
N ARG A 70 2.74 -2.99 21.54
CA ARG A 70 2.63 -2.69 22.98
C ARG A 70 2.27 -1.22 23.20
N PRO A 71 0.98 -0.87 23.11
CA PRO A 71 0.51 0.50 23.30
C PRO A 71 0.86 1.03 24.70
N GLY A 72 1.21 2.30 24.76
CA GLY A 72 1.58 2.97 26.02
C GLY A 72 3.06 2.86 26.37
N THR A 73 3.84 2.01 25.71
CA THR A 73 5.28 1.89 25.99
C THR A 73 6.03 3.15 25.56
N LEU A 74 5.67 3.73 24.41
CA LEU A 74 6.30 4.95 23.92
C LEU A 74 6.12 6.10 24.89
N GLU A 75 4.90 6.30 25.37
CA GLU A 75 4.54 7.34 26.34
C GLU A 75 5.27 7.15 27.67
N GLN A 76 5.41 5.92 28.15
CA GLN A 76 6.15 5.59 29.35
C GLN A 76 7.63 5.93 29.22
N VAL A 77 8.25 5.60 28.07
CA VAL A 77 9.67 5.95 27.81
C VAL A 77 9.84 7.46 27.70
N MET A 78 8.93 8.15 27.02
CA MET A 78 8.96 9.62 26.93
C MET A 78 8.82 10.31 28.29
N ASP A 79 7.93 9.83 29.16
CA ASP A 79 7.80 10.38 30.52
C ASP A 79 9.00 10.07 31.39
N TYR A 80 9.57 8.88 31.29
CA TYR A 80 10.74 8.48 32.07
C TYR A 80 12.00 9.33 31.74
N TYR A 81 12.24 9.63 30.47
CA TYR A 81 13.40 10.40 29.99
C TYR A 81 13.08 11.87 29.69
N LYS A 82 11.96 12.42 30.17
CA LYS A 82 11.55 13.81 29.90
C LYS A 82 12.59 14.86 30.32
N ASP A 83 13.37 14.56 31.37
CA ASP A 83 14.41 15.45 31.92
C ASP A 83 15.80 15.18 31.30
N ASP A 84 15.90 14.19 30.37
CA ASP A 84 17.12 13.86 29.62
C ASP A 84 16.81 13.76 28.12
N PRO A 85 16.69 14.90 27.43
CA PRO A 85 16.31 14.94 26.03
C PRO A 85 17.34 14.28 25.08
N GLU A 86 18.61 14.23 25.45
CA GLU A 86 19.64 13.57 24.64
C GLU A 86 19.45 12.05 24.63
N THR A 87 19.25 11.43 25.78
CA THR A 87 18.94 10.01 25.88
C THR A 87 17.60 9.70 25.22
N LEU A 88 16.59 10.53 25.43
CA LEU A 88 15.29 10.35 24.81
C LEU A 88 15.40 10.33 23.29
N LYS A 89 16.09 11.31 22.70
CA LYS A 89 16.32 11.37 21.25
C LYS A 89 17.05 10.14 20.71
N GLN A 90 18.04 9.63 21.44
CA GLN A 90 18.74 8.41 21.06
C GLN A 90 17.81 7.19 21.05
N MET A 91 16.87 7.12 21.98
CA MET A 91 15.95 5.97 22.10
C MET A 91 14.81 5.99 21.11
N VAL A 92 14.22 7.15 20.83
CA VAL A 92 12.96 7.25 20.07
C VAL A 92 13.04 8.13 18.83
N GLY A 93 14.19 8.74 18.55
CA GLY A 93 14.39 9.65 17.42
C GLY A 93 13.76 11.02 17.62
N ASP A 94 13.79 11.85 16.57
CA ASP A 94 13.29 13.25 16.62
C ASP A 94 11.76 13.35 16.61
N ASN A 95 11.09 12.38 15.96
CA ASN A 95 9.64 12.28 15.90
C ASN A 95 9.20 10.88 16.36
N PRO A 96 8.92 10.69 17.66
CA PRO A 96 8.72 9.38 18.25
C PRO A 96 7.58 8.55 17.64
N TYR A 97 6.53 9.20 17.14
CA TYR A 97 5.37 8.54 16.52
C TYR A 97 5.54 8.30 15.02
N GLU A 98 6.60 8.83 14.40
CA GLU A 98 6.87 8.66 12.97
C GLU A 98 7.16 7.20 12.64
N LEU A 99 6.51 6.66 11.61
CA LEU A 99 6.67 5.28 11.18
C LEU A 99 8.14 4.89 10.98
N LYS A 100 8.91 5.76 10.34
CA LYS A 100 10.33 5.52 10.10
C LYS A 100 11.12 5.40 11.41
N ASN A 101 10.88 6.30 12.36
CA ASN A 101 11.53 6.26 13.67
C ASN A 101 11.15 4.99 14.47
N ILE A 102 9.87 4.59 14.40
CA ILE A 102 9.42 3.34 15.04
C ILE A 102 10.13 2.13 14.42
N ILE A 103 10.30 2.11 13.10
CA ILE A 103 11.04 1.03 12.44
C ILE A 103 12.50 1.05 12.92
N ASP A 104 13.18 2.17 12.80
CA ASP A 104 14.62 2.28 13.02
C ASP A 104 15.01 2.07 14.49
N HIS A 105 14.30 2.66 15.44
CA HIS A 105 14.66 2.62 16.87
C HIS A 105 14.09 1.42 17.63
N TRP A 106 12.95 0.87 17.18
CA TRP A 106 12.25 -0.18 17.89
C TRP A 106 12.24 -1.51 17.13
N VAL A 107 11.68 -1.55 15.93
CA VAL A 107 11.55 -2.80 15.16
C VAL A 107 12.94 -3.36 14.82
N LEU A 108 13.86 -2.50 14.42
CA LEU A 108 15.24 -2.85 14.06
C LEU A 108 16.21 -2.83 15.24
N ASN A 109 15.73 -2.61 16.46
CA ASN A 109 16.57 -2.52 17.64
C ASN A 109 17.51 -3.75 17.75
N PRO A 110 18.82 -3.56 17.99
CA PRO A 110 19.75 -4.67 18.15
C PRO A 110 19.40 -5.56 19.36
N ASN A 111 18.85 -4.96 20.44
CA ASN A 111 18.38 -5.71 21.60
C ASN A 111 17.02 -6.39 21.28
N PRO A 112 16.94 -7.74 21.29
CA PRO A 112 15.71 -8.46 21.00
C PRO A 112 14.53 -8.09 21.90
N ASP A 113 14.78 -7.76 23.16
CA ASP A 113 13.73 -7.44 24.15
C ASP A 113 13.03 -6.11 23.86
N LEU A 114 13.67 -5.22 23.07
CA LEU A 114 13.13 -3.94 22.65
C LEU A 114 12.53 -3.97 21.25
N ARG A 115 12.49 -5.12 20.59
CA ARG A 115 11.91 -5.29 19.24
C ARG A 115 10.39 -5.36 19.30
N ILE A 116 9.77 -4.21 19.47
CA ILE A 116 8.32 -4.04 19.57
C ILE A 116 7.87 -2.86 18.70
N ILE A 117 6.56 -2.72 18.54
CA ILE A 117 5.93 -1.49 18.10
C ILE A 117 5.36 -0.85 19.38
N PRO A 118 5.92 0.28 19.86
CA PRO A 118 5.68 0.77 21.22
C PRO A 118 4.35 1.54 21.38
N THR A 119 3.63 1.76 20.28
CA THR A 119 2.36 2.51 20.22
C THR A 119 1.39 1.88 19.24
N ASP A 120 0.10 2.13 19.38
CA ASP A 120 -0.92 1.76 18.39
C ASP A 120 -1.36 2.94 17.51
N SER A 121 -0.73 4.10 17.68
CA SER A 121 -0.95 5.30 16.86
C SER A 121 0.35 5.74 16.20
N ILE A 122 0.42 5.54 14.90
CA ILE A 122 1.61 5.82 14.09
C ILE A 122 1.29 6.95 13.12
N VAL A 123 2.25 7.81 12.85
CA VAL A 123 2.15 8.87 11.84
C VAL A 123 3.15 8.66 10.72
N VAL A 124 2.80 9.13 9.52
CA VAL A 124 3.71 9.26 8.38
C VAL A 124 3.66 10.70 7.94
N THR A 125 4.79 11.38 8.03
CA THR A 125 4.93 12.77 7.58
C THR A 125 4.81 12.84 6.06
N ILE A 126 4.08 13.84 5.56
CA ILE A 126 3.77 13.98 4.14
C ILE A 126 4.68 15.02 3.50
N ASP A 127 5.47 14.59 2.52
CA ASP A 127 6.12 15.51 1.58
C ASP A 127 5.06 16.05 0.59
N LYS A 128 4.57 17.26 0.90
CA LYS A 128 3.52 17.89 0.11
C LYS A 128 3.92 18.16 -1.34
N ASP A 129 5.19 18.41 -1.59
CA ASP A 129 5.68 18.69 -2.94
C ASP A 129 5.78 17.38 -3.75
N ALA A 130 6.22 16.30 -3.14
CA ALA A 130 6.17 14.98 -3.76
C ALA A 130 4.73 14.56 -4.08
N VAL A 131 3.79 14.76 -3.17
CA VAL A 131 2.36 14.49 -3.40
C VAL A 131 1.83 15.31 -4.58
N ARG A 132 2.14 16.60 -4.67
CA ARG A 132 1.73 17.45 -5.81
C ARG A 132 2.27 16.93 -7.14
N ARG A 133 3.53 16.48 -7.17
CA ARG A 133 4.15 15.92 -8.38
C ARG A 133 3.65 14.54 -8.77
N SER A 134 3.14 13.77 -7.82
CA SER A 134 2.79 12.35 -7.99
C SER A 134 1.57 12.10 -8.87
N GLY A 135 0.75 13.12 -9.14
CA GLY A 135 -0.51 12.99 -9.87
C GLY A 135 -1.62 12.26 -9.08
N MET A 136 -1.55 12.16 -7.75
CA MET A 136 -2.60 11.55 -6.92
C MET A 136 -3.69 12.53 -6.47
N MET A 137 -3.52 13.82 -6.73
CA MET A 137 -4.48 14.85 -6.33
C MET A 137 -5.77 14.74 -7.13
N MET A 138 -6.89 14.81 -6.45
CA MET A 138 -8.21 14.98 -7.04
C MET A 138 -8.72 16.42 -6.79
N ALA A 139 -9.72 16.85 -7.54
CA ALA A 139 -10.28 18.20 -7.41
C ALA A 139 -10.74 18.48 -5.97
N GLY A 140 -10.28 19.60 -5.41
CA GLY A 140 -10.63 20.04 -4.06
C GLY A 140 -9.89 19.28 -2.93
N ASP A 141 -8.84 18.52 -3.22
CA ASP A 141 -8.01 17.91 -2.20
C ASP A 141 -7.14 18.94 -1.48
N SER A 142 -7.03 18.79 -0.16
CA SER A 142 -6.07 19.49 0.69
C SER A 142 -5.07 18.47 1.22
N ILE A 143 -3.77 18.70 0.98
CA ILE A 143 -2.73 17.77 1.41
C ILE A 143 -2.54 17.89 2.93
N PRO A 144 -2.75 16.82 3.71
CA PRO A 144 -2.51 16.82 5.15
C PRO A 144 -1.02 16.93 5.46
N ASP A 145 -0.69 17.30 6.69
CA ASP A 145 0.70 17.29 7.18
C ASP A 145 1.19 15.88 7.50
N VAL A 146 0.28 15.03 7.96
CA VAL A 146 0.55 13.65 8.35
C VAL A 146 -0.57 12.70 7.94
N MET A 147 -0.21 11.45 7.72
CA MET A 147 -1.12 10.31 7.57
C MET A 147 -1.11 9.53 8.89
N HIS A 148 -2.28 9.11 9.38
CA HIS A 148 -2.41 8.37 10.63
C HIS A 148 -2.66 6.88 10.37
N ILE A 149 -1.84 6.02 10.95
CA ILE A 149 -2.01 4.56 10.91
C ILE A 149 -2.37 4.09 12.31
N SER A 150 -3.56 3.53 12.48
CA SER A 150 -4.00 2.95 13.75
C SER A 150 -3.76 1.45 13.76
N LEU A 151 -3.03 0.98 14.78
CA LEU A 151 -2.86 -0.45 15.08
C LEU A 151 -3.75 -0.89 16.24
N LYS A 152 -4.77 -0.11 16.60
CA LYS A 152 -5.66 -0.40 17.70
C LYS A 152 -6.28 -1.79 17.57
N GLY A 153 -6.13 -2.60 18.62
CA GLY A 153 -6.62 -3.98 18.66
C GLY A 153 -5.68 -5.02 18.03
N LYS A 154 -4.62 -4.62 17.34
CA LYS A 154 -3.59 -5.54 16.86
C LYS A 154 -2.66 -5.95 18.01
N ARG A 155 -2.33 -7.24 18.07
CA ARG A 155 -1.35 -7.78 19.02
C ARG A 155 0.05 -7.86 18.44
N ALA A 156 0.15 -8.03 17.14
CA ALA A 156 1.40 -8.10 16.41
C ALA A 156 1.22 -7.65 14.96
N VAL A 157 2.32 -7.24 14.34
CA VAL A 157 2.46 -6.99 12.90
C VAL A 157 3.43 -8.03 12.35
N TYR A 158 3.01 -8.79 11.35
CA TYR A 158 3.84 -9.82 10.73
C TYR A 158 4.82 -9.23 9.71
N LYS A 159 5.87 -9.98 9.37
CA LYS A 159 6.95 -9.52 8.48
C LYS A 159 6.43 -8.97 7.15
N SER A 160 5.49 -9.64 6.50
CA SER A 160 4.91 -9.18 5.23
C SER A 160 4.22 -7.82 5.34
N GLU A 161 3.47 -7.60 6.42
CA GLU A 161 2.84 -6.32 6.70
C GLU A 161 3.87 -5.27 7.09
N MET A 162 4.90 -5.66 7.84
CA MET A 162 6.00 -4.76 8.21
C MET A 162 6.79 -4.31 6.98
N MET A 163 7.04 -5.19 5.99
CA MET A 163 7.66 -4.81 4.72
C MET A 163 6.80 -3.81 3.94
N MET A 164 5.48 -3.91 4.00
CA MET A 164 4.58 -2.93 3.39
C MET A 164 4.69 -1.56 4.10
N TYR A 165 4.78 -1.54 5.43
CA TYR A 165 5.03 -0.31 6.19
C TYR A 165 6.41 0.27 5.91
N GLU A 166 7.43 -0.56 5.76
CA GLU A 166 8.77 -0.13 5.34
C GLU A 166 8.72 0.54 3.95
N MET A 167 8.08 -0.08 2.98
CA MET A 167 7.90 0.53 1.65
C MET A 167 7.18 1.87 1.72
N LEU A 168 6.15 1.99 2.57
CA LEU A 168 5.42 3.24 2.76
C LEU A 168 6.31 4.32 3.41
N ALA A 169 7.09 3.96 4.43
CA ALA A 169 8.00 4.87 5.12
C ALA A 169 9.11 5.41 4.20
N GLN A 170 9.52 4.61 3.20
CA GLN A 170 10.67 4.93 2.35
C GLN A 170 10.28 5.45 0.95
N CYS A 171 9.01 5.33 0.53
CA CYS A 171 8.60 5.72 -0.82
C CYS A 171 8.56 7.23 -1.04
N ASN A 172 8.53 8.02 0.01
CA ASN A 172 8.45 9.48 0.01
C ASN A 172 7.41 10.06 -0.98
N TRP A 173 6.32 9.29 -1.23
CA TRP A 173 5.25 9.62 -2.19
C TRP A 173 5.70 9.83 -3.65
N GLU A 174 6.99 9.64 -3.96
CA GLU A 174 7.54 9.79 -5.31
C GLU A 174 7.23 8.56 -6.18
N ARG A 175 7.30 7.36 -5.59
CA ARG A 175 6.95 6.11 -6.25
C ARG A 175 5.54 5.68 -5.82
N PRO A 176 4.59 5.55 -6.76
CA PRO A 176 3.22 5.17 -6.41
C PRO A 176 3.15 3.72 -5.90
N LEU A 177 2.38 3.53 -4.83
CA LEU A 177 2.07 2.23 -4.27
C LEU A 177 0.62 1.89 -4.57
N TYR A 178 0.39 0.68 -5.08
CA TYR A 178 -0.94 0.17 -5.41
C TYR A 178 -1.20 -1.16 -4.74
N VAL A 179 -2.45 -1.39 -4.37
CA VAL A 179 -2.95 -2.66 -3.85
C VAL A 179 -4.00 -3.19 -4.84
N ALA A 180 -3.84 -4.42 -5.32
CA ALA A 180 -4.85 -5.03 -6.19
C ALA A 180 -6.17 -5.20 -5.45
N ILE A 181 -7.31 -4.98 -6.13
CA ILE A 181 -8.64 -5.06 -5.52
C ILE A 181 -9.01 -6.45 -4.99
N THR A 182 -8.25 -7.47 -5.38
CA THR A 182 -8.37 -8.86 -4.94
C THR A 182 -7.70 -9.13 -3.59
N VAL A 183 -6.85 -8.22 -3.11
CA VAL A 183 -6.19 -8.33 -1.81
C VAL A 183 -7.21 -8.18 -0.69
N GLY A 184 -7.33 -9.19 0.14
CA GLY A 184 -8.25 -9.20 1.29
C GLY A 184 -7.84 -8.15 2.34
N LYS A 185 -8.85 -7.61 3.04
CA LYS A 185 -8.68 -6.52 4.03
C LYS A 185 -7.68 -6.84 5.14
N ASP A 186 -7.53 -8.12 5.47
CA ASP A 186 -6.61 -8.56 6.52
C ASP A 186 -5.12 -8.50 6.12
N ASN A 187 -4.83 -8.29 4.83
CA ASN A 187 -3.47 -8.37 4.28
C ASN A 187 -2.80 -7.00 4.01
N TYR A 188 -3.52 -5.89 4.14
CA TYR A 188 -2.95 -4.56 3.92
C TYR A 188 -2.95 -3.66 5.16
N GLY A 189 -2.99 -4.29 6.33
CA GLY A 189 -3.03 -3.58 7.61
C GLY A 189 -4.23 -2.63 7.71
N ASN A 190 -4.04 -1.52 8.40
CA ASN A 190 -5.10 -0.53 8.57
C ASN A 190 -5.02 0.62 7.54
N LEU A 191 -4.44 0.36 6.36
CA LEU A 191 -4.27 1.35 5.29
C LEU A 191 -5.52 1.58 4.44
N GLY A 192 -6.57 0.76 4.59
CA GLY A 192 -7.77 0.79 3.74
C GLY A 192 -8.49 2.13 3.69
N ASN A 193 -8.35 2.99 4.71
CA ASN A 193 -8.93 4.33 4.72
C ASN A 193 -8.17 5.33 3.82
N TYR A 194 -7.07 4.91 3.22
CA TYR A 194 -6.19 5.72 2.36
C TYR A 194 -6.14 5.21 0.92
N PHE A 195 -7.07 4.34 0.57
CA PHE A 195 -7.16 3.73 -0.76
C PHE A 195 -8.10 4.52 -1.66
N VAL A 196 -7.58 4.91 -2.82
CA VAL A 196 -8.35 5.54 -3.90
C VAL A 196 -8.32 4.61 -5.12
N ARG A 197 -9.49 4.18 -5.57
CA ARG A 197 -9.63 3.25 -6.70
C ARG A 197 -9.39 3.94 -8.02
N GLU A 198 -8.53 3.34 -8.84
CA GLU A 198 -8.21 3.79 -10.19
C GLU A 198 -8.53 2.72 -11.27
N GLY A 199 -9.15 1.60 -10.88
CA GLY A 199 -9.48 0.46 -11.75
C GLY A 199 -9.39 -0.87 -11.01
N LEU A 200 -8.55 -1.80 -11.47
CA LEU A 200 -8.25 -3.08 -10.81
C LEU A 200 -7.25 -2.95 -9.66
N ALA A 201 -6.88 -1.74 -9.31
CA ALA A 201 -6.00 -1.46 -8.18
C ALA A 201 -6.44 -0.20 -7.44
N ASP A 202 -6.20 -0.19 -6.15
CA ASP A 202 -6.38 0.95 -5.26
C ASP A 202 -5.01 1.58 -5.01
N ARG A 203 -4.88 2.87 -5.30
CA ARG A 203 -3.68 3.64 -4.99
C ARG A 203 -3.66 4.01 -3.52
N ILE A 204 -2.52 3.82 -2.87
CA ILE A 204 -2.30 4.33 -1.51
C ILE A 204 -2.02 5.83 -1.62
N THR A 205 -2.81 6.63 -0.91
CA THR A 205 -2.70 8.10 -0.89
C THR A 205 -2.62 8.60 0.56
N PRO A 206 -2.18 9.84 0.80
CA PRO A 206 -2.20 10.41 2.15
C PRO A 206 -3.59 10.91 2.58
N PHE A 207 -4.58 10.85 1.68
CA PHE A 207 -5.93 11.38 1.91
C PHE A 207 -6.81 10.36 2.62
N ASN A 208 -7.38 10.73 3.76
CA ASN A 208 -8.32 9.88 4.46
C ASN A 208 -9.66 9.83 3.70
N THR A 209 -9.89 8.74 2.99
CA THR A 209 -11.09 8.53 2.16
C THR A 209 -12.37 8.39 2.99
N LYS A 210 -12.25 7.99 4.26
CA LYS A 210 -13.40 7.92 5.17
C LYS A 210 -13.90 9.32 5.58
N GLU A 211 -12.99 10.29 5.66
CA GLU A 211 -13.32 11.68 5.98
C GLU A 211 -13.75 12.46 4.74
N SER A 212 -13.04 12.28 3.63
CA SER A 212 -13.31 13.00 2.37
C SER A 212 -14.48 12.42 1.58
N GLY A 213 -14.83 11.15 1.77
CA GLY A 213 -15.79 10.42 0.94
C GLY A 213 -15.26 10.06 -0.46
N LYS A 214 -14.05 10.46 -0.82
CA LYS A 214 -13.45 10.27 -2.15
C LYS A 214 -12.71 8.94 -2.22
N THR A 215 -13.43 7.87 -2.53
CA THR A 215 -12.88 6.50 -2.62
C THR A 215 -12.50 6.08 -4.03
N VAL A 216 -12.83 6.90 -5.05
CA VAL A 216 -12.61 6.62 -6.47
C VAL A 216 -12.08 7.87 -7.15
N ASP A 217 -10.99 7.75 -7.91
CA ASP A 217 -10.56 8.75 -8.88
C ASP A 217 -11.32 8.48 -10.19
N THR A 218 -12.43 9.20 -10.37
CA THR A 218 -13.37 8.95 -11.48
C THR A 218 -12.74 9.24 -12.84
N ASP A 219 -11.86 10.22 -12.94
CA ASP A 219 -11.22 10.60 -14.20
C ASP A 219 -10.22 9.52 -14.65
N LYS A 220 -9.35 9.06 -13.73
CA LYS A 220 -8.42 7.97 -14.03
C LYS A 220 -9.12 6.64 -14.24
N MET A 221 -10.10 6.33 -13.39
CA MET A 221 -10.83 5.08 -13.53
C MET A 221 -11.61 5.03 -14.85
N TYR A 222 -12.20 6.15 -15.29
CA TYR A 222 -12.85 6.27 -16.58
C TYR A 222 -11.86 6.04 -17.73
N ASP A 223 -10.70 6.73 -17.71
CA ASP A 223 -9.67 6.53 -18.73
C ASP A 223 -9.16 5.09 -18.77
N ASN A 224 -8.91 4.48 -17.61
CA ASN A 224 -8.46 3.09 -17.55
C ASN A 224 -9.50 2.13 -18.12
N LEU A 225 -10.76 2.21 -17.69
CA LEU A 225 -11.80 1.27 -18.11
C LEU A 225 -12.21 1.44 -19.58
N MET A 226 -12.28 2.68 -20.07
CA MET A 226 -12.78 2.96 -21.41
C MET A 226 -11.70 2.95 -22.50
N ASN A 227 -10.46 3.35 -22.14
CA ASN A 227 -9.43 3.58 -23.15
C ASN A 227 -8.24 2.61 -23.06
N ARG A 228 -7.98 2.03 -21.88
CA ARG A 228 -6.76 1.22 -21.65
C ARG A 228 -7.03 -0.26 -21.44
N PHE A 229 -8.18 -0.64 -20.87
CA PHE A 229 -8.50 -2.03 -20.65
C PHE A 229 -8.72 -2.75 -21.99
N ARG A 230 -8.24 -4.00 -22.05
CA ARG A 230 -8.41 -4.90 -23.20
C ARG A 230 -9.18 -6.12 -22.73
N PHE A 231 -10.26 -6.44 -23.43
CA PHE A 231 -11.21 -7.47 -23.00
C PHE A 231 -11.05 -8.79 -23.79
N GLY A 232 -10.02 -8.91 -24.64
CA GLY A 232 -9.60 -10.17 -25.24
C GLY A 232 -10.70 -10.89 -26.07
N GLY A 233 -11.59 -10.14 -26.74
CA GLY A 233 -12.65 -10.73 -27.53
C GLY A 233 -13.91 -11.15 -26.75
N LEU A 234 -14.05 -10.70 -25.50
CA LEU A 234 -15.26 -10.93 -24.66
C LEU A 234 -16.55 -10.31 -25.25
N ASP A 235 -16.42 -9.48 -26.27
CA ASP A 235 -17.52 -8.94 -27.09
C ASP A 235 -18.04 -9.92 -28.14
N ASN A 236 -17.32 -11.03 -28.40
CA ASN A 236 -17.77 -12.07 -29.31
C ASN A 236 -18.79 -13.00 -28.62
N PRO A 237 -20.08 -13.03 -29.05
CA PRO A 237 -21.10 -13.84 -28.40
C PRO A 237 -20.88 -15.36 -28.53
N ASN A 238 -20.01 -15.79 -29.46
CA ASN A 238 -19.67 -17.19 -29.65
C ASN A 238 -18.48 -17.64 -28.79
N PHE A 239 -17.90 -16.74 -27.99
CA PHE A 239 -16.79 -17.08 -27.14
C PHE A 239 -17.26 -17.86 -25.91
N TYR A 240 -16.77 -19.08 -25.74
CA TYR A 240 -17.09 -19.87 -24.55
C TYR A 240 -16.33 -19.32 -23.35
N LEU A 241 -17.06 -19.02 -22.30
CA LEU A 241 -16.49 -18.61 -21.00
C LEU A 241 -16.78 -19.72 -19.99
N ASP A 242 -15.72 -20.26 -19.41
CA ASP A 242 -15.87 -21.14 -18.26
C ASP A 242 -16.32 -20.34 -17.02
N GLU A 243 -16.66 -21.05 -15.93
CA GLU A 243 -17.16 -20.43 -14.71
C GLU A 243 -16.14 -19.46 -14.09
N THR A 244 -14.84 -19.77 -14.16
CA THR A 244 -13.78 -18.94 -13.56
C THR A 244 -13.63 -17.63 -14.32
N VAL A 245 -13.57 -17.66 -15.65
CA VAL A 245 -13.50 -16.46 -16.50
C VAL A 245 -14.77 -15.64 -16.37
N SER A 246 -15.96 -16.28 -16.33
CA SER A 246 -17.22 -15.60 -16.11
C SER A 246 -17.23 -14.84 -14.76
N ARG A 247 -16.68 -15.44 -13.71
CA ARG A 247 -16.55 -14.80 -12.39
C ARG A 247 -15.63 -13.58 -12.43
N MET A 248 -14.53 -13.64 -13.17
CA MET A 248 -13.64 -12.49 -13.40
C MET A 248 -14.37 -11.36 -14.15
N CYS A 249 -15.22 -11.68 -15.13
CA CYS A 249 -16.03 -10.69 -15.82
C CYS A 249 -17.00 -9.94 -14.88
N TYR A 250 -17.53 -10.59 -13.85
CA TYR A 250 -18.35 -9.90 -12.85
C TYR A 250 -17.57 -8.83 -12.07
N THR A 251 -16.29 -9.05 -11.80
CA THR A 251 -15.44 -8.03 -11.18
C THR A 251 -15.37 -6.78 -12.06
N HIS A 252 -15.13 -6.93 -13.35
CA HIS A 252 -15.12 -5.80 -14.30
C HIS A 252 -16.48 -5.08 -14.34
N ARG A 253 -17.59 -5.81 -14.44
CA ARG A 253 -18.93 -5.21 -14.39
C ARG A 253 -19.20 -4.40 -13.14
N ARG A 254 -18.71 -4.88 -11.98
CA ARG A 254 -18.80 -4.13 -10.71
C ARG A 254 -18.01 -2.83 -10.74
N LEU A 255 -16.84 -2.81 -11.41
CA LEU A 255 -16.06 -1.58 -11.56
C LEU A 255 -16.82 -0.55 -12.41
N PHE A 256 -17.42 -0.96 -13.53
CA PHE A 256 -18.25 -0.07 -14.35
C PHE A 256 -19.44 0.48 -13.56
N ALA A 257 -20.16 -0.37 -12.83
CA ALA A 257 -21.28 0.04 -11.99
C ALA A 257 -20.85 1.03 -10.88
N GLN A 258 -19.70 0.77 -10.23
CA GLN A 258 -19.14 1.68 -9.23
C GLN A 258 -18.79 3.03 -9.83
N LEU A 259 -18.11 3.03 -10.98
CA LEU A 259 -17.75 4.26 -11.69
C LEU A 259 -18.99 5.04 -12.12
N ALA A 260 -20.00 4.38 -12.71
CA ALA A 260 -21.25 5.04 -13.11
C ALA A 260 -21.94 5.73 -11.92
N THR A 261 -22.02 5.03 -10.78
CA THR A 261 -22.60 5.58 -9.55
C THR A 261 -21.83 6.83 -9.08
N GLN A 262 -20.51 6.77 -9.09
CA GLN A 262 -19.69 7.89 -8.64
C GLN A 262 -19.75 9.08 -9.61
N LEU A 263 -19.72 8.84 -10.93
CA LEU A 263 -19.86 9.88 -11.94
C LEU A 263 -21.22 10.58 -11.84
N MET A 264 -22.29 9.83 -11.57
CA MET A 264 -23.62 10.41 -11.34
C MET A 264 -23.64 11.30 -10.09
N ALA A 265 -22.99 10.88 -9.01
CA ALA A 265 -22.87 11.67 -7.77
C ALA A 265 -22.07 12.97 -8.00
N GLU A 266 -21.08 12.95 -8.88
CA GLU A 266 -20.27 14.11 -9.27
C GLU A 266 -20.95 15.00 -10.34
N GLY A 267 -22.13 14.62 -10.84
CA GLY A 267 -22.83 15.35 -11.89
C GLY A 267 -22.29 15.14 -13.30
N LYS A 268 -21.34 14.22 -13.50
CA LYS A 268 -20.71 13.84 -14.77
C LYS A 268 -21.62 12.88 -15.57
N LYS A 269 -22.89 13.27 -15.81
CA LYS A 269 -23.93 12.42 -16.40
C LYS A 269 -23.58 11.86 -17.77
N ASP A 270 -22.97 12.70 -18.63
CA ASP A 270 -22.61 12.28 -19.99
C ASP A 270 -21.56 11.17 -20.01
N GLN A 271 -20.62 11.21 -19.07
CA GLN A 271 -19.63 10.13 -18.91
C GLN A 271 -20.30 8.87 -18.34
N ALA A 272 -21.19 9.01 -17.36
CA ALA A 272 -21.91 7.88 -16.80
C ALA A 272 -22.79 7.15 -17.82
N HIS A 273 -23.39 7.88 -18.77
CA HIS A 273 -24.21 7.28 -19.84
C HIS A 273 -23.40 6.55 -20.91
N LYS A 274 -22.10 6.80 -21.02
CA LYS A 274 -21.22 6.14 -21.99
C LYS A 274 -20.62 4.83 -21.49
N LEU A 275 -20.76 4.53 -20.20
CA LEU A 275 -20.30 3.27 -19.60
C LEU A 275 -21.22 2.10 -19.91
#